data_d890ebda960873aea808ce178330e729
#
_entry.id   d890ebda960873aea808ce178330e729
#
_cell.length_a   1.000
_cell.length_b   1.000
_cell.length_c   1.000
_cell.angle_alpha   90.00
_cell.angle_beta   90.00
_cell.angle_gamma   90.00
#
_symmetry.space_group_name_H-M   'P 1'
#
loop_
_entity.id
_entity.type
_entity.pdbx_description
1 polymer ?
#
loop_
_entity_poly.entity_id
_entity_poly.type
_entity_poly.pdbx_seq_one_letter_code
_entity_poly.pdbx_strand_id
1 'polypeptide(L)'
;MYKSVNVSLDPKLRDVVLSGHIFEWVCPQCGETLSIRYDLLYHDMKKKFQIYYSPTNCVGINKMINDMLTKYPGMRKLCRTTESLNALREKIYIFENGFNDIVIELAKLLIKYDKQNSIPETCELRFEKFIPTEKDFSKGIFVFRQFIEGQLQERLILFDKVNYDNYLQKLKTDDRFKMSLYCDTINEKWLMERLK
;
A
#
# COMPACT_ATOMS: atom_id res chain seq x y z
N MET A 1 -6.48 -11.84 -19.33
CA MET A 1 -6.57 -10.62 -18.49
C MET A 1 -7.32 -10.97 -17.21
N TYR A 2 -6.71 -10.75 -16.06
CA TYR A 2 -7.29 -11.05 -14.75
C TYR A 2 -8.06 -9.82 -14.24
N LYS A 3 -9.29 -9.98 -13.78
CA LYS A 3 -10.04 -8.93 -13.07
C LYS A 3 -9.89 -9.06 -11.55
N SER A 4 -9.52 -10.24 -11.08
CA SER A 4 -9.32 -10.55 -9.67
C SER A 4 -8.20 -11.57 -9.51
N VAL A 5 -7.38 -11.37 -8.49
CA VAL A 5 -6.27 -12.25 -8.09
C VAL A 5 -6.47 -12.65 -6.64
N ASN A 6 -6.58 -13.95 -6.39
CA ASN A 6 -6.61 -14.51 -5.04
C ASN A 6 -5.33 -15.27 -4.76
N VAL A 7 -4.40 -14.62 -4.07
CA VAL A 7 -3.08 -15.21 -3.77
C VAL A 7 -3.12 -16.31 -2.72
N SER A 8 -4.22 -16.44 -1.98
CA SER A 8 -4.43 -17.57 -1.07
C SER A 8 -4.76 -18.86 -1.83
N LEU A 9 -5.31 -18.77 -3.05
CA LEU A 9 -5.61 -19.89 -3.93
C LEU A 9 -4.46 -20.17 -4.91
N ASP A 10 -3.88 -19.11 -5.47
CA ASP A 10 -2.73 -19.20 -6.37
C ASP A 10 -1.60 -18.24 -5.93
N PRO A 11 -0.68 -18.69 -5.07
CA PRO A 11 0.42 -17.85 -4.57
C PRO A 11 1.37 -17.33 -5.66
N LYS A 12 1.47 -18.00 -6.82
CA LYS A 12 2.36 -17.57 -7.92
C LYS A 12 1.91 -16.23 -8.52
N LEU A 13 0.61 -15.93 -8.48
CA LEU A 13 0.09 -14.68 -8.99
C LEU A 13 0.56 -13.45 -8.20
N ARG A 14 1.04 -13.65 -6.97
CA ARG A 14 1.68 -12.57 -6.19
C ARG A 14 2.85 -11.95 -6.94
N ASP A 15 3.78 -12.78 -7.39
CA ASP A 15 4.99 -12.28 -8.06
C ASP A 15 4.68 -11.71 -9.44
N VAL A 16 3.67 -12.24 -10.12
CA VAL A 16 3.16 -11.69 -11.40
C VAL A 16 2.56 -10.29 -11.21
N VAL A 17 1.86 -10.04 -10.08
CA VAL A 17 1.35 -8.70 -9.74
C VAL A 17 2.50 -7.78 -9.34
N LEU A 18 3.40 -8.24 -8.47
CA LEU A 18 4.51 -7.43 -7.97
C LEU A 18 5.53 -7.06 -9.05
N SER A 19 5.76 -7.92 -10.05
CA SER A 19 6.59 -7.60 -11.22
C SER A 19 5.91 -6.63 -12.17
N GLY A 20 4.57 -6.62 -12.21
CA GLY A 20 3.76 -5.87 -13.16
C GLY A 20 3.41 -6.68 -14.43
N HIS A 21 3.94 -7.88 -14.60
CA HIS A 21 3.67 -8.72 -15.77
C HIS A 21 2.18 -9.04 -15.95
N ILE A 22 1.37 -8.94 -14.89
CA ILE A 22 -0.09 -9.09 -15.00
C ILE A 22 -0.72 -8.06 -15.93
N PHE A 23 -0.07 -6.91 -16.11
CA PHE A 23 -0.51 -5.80 -16.97
C PHE A 23 0.19 -5.81 -18.33
N GLU A 24 0.94 -6.84 -18.66
CA GLU A 24 1.62 -6.99 -19.93
C GLU A 24 0.89 -7.98 -20.84
N TRP A 25 0.87 -7.64 -22.10
CA TRP A 25 0.39 -8.53 -23.16
C TRP A 25 1.43 -8.59 -24.26
N VAL A 26 1.85 -9.80 -24.60
CA VAL A 26 2.82 -10.05 -25.67
C VAL A 26 2.06 -10.39 -26.94
N CYS A 27 2.33 -9.65 -28.00
CA CYS A 27 1.73 -9.92 -29.30
C CYS A 27 2.21 -11.28 -29.84
N PRO A 28 1.30 -12.22 -30.14
CA PRO A 28 1.71 -13.55 -30.61
C PRO A 28 2.31 -13.53 -32.05
N GLN A 29 2.12 -12.44 -32.80
CA GLN A 29 2.63 -12.32 -34.17
C GLN A 29 4.02 -11.69 -34.23
N CYS A 30 4.27 -10.60 -33.49
CA CYS A 30 5.53 -9.85 -33.56
C CYS A 30 6.36 -9.91 -32.28
N GLY A 31 5.84 -10.48 -31.18
CA GLY A 31 6.54 -10.55 -29.91
C GLY A 31 6.58 -9.22 -29.14
N GLU A 32 6.00 -8.16 -29.65
CA GLU A 32 5.96 -6.86 -28.98
C GLU A 32 5.13 -6.93 -27.68
N THR A 33 5.65 -6.32 -26.62
CA THR A 33 5.00 -6.28 -25.31
C THR A 33 4.27 -4.95 -25.13
N LEU A 34 2.97 -5.01 -24.87
CA LEU A 34 2.12 -3.87 -24.59
C LEU A 34 1.74 -3.86 -23.11
N SER A 35 1.86 -2.69 -22.47
CA SER A 35 1.36 -2.49 -21.10
C SER A 35 -0.11 -2.06 -21.16
N ILE A 36 -0.98 -2.86 -20.56
CA ILE A 36 -2.43 -2.63 -20.53
C ILE A 36 -2.85 -2.34 -19.10
N ARG A 37 -3.34 -1.12 -18.84
CA ARG A 37 -3.85 -0.73 -17.52
C ARG A 37 -5.34 -1.04 -17.43
N TYR A 38 -5.73 -1.78 -16.40
CA TYR A 38 -7.12 -2.12 -16.11
C TYR A 38 -7.34 -2.30 -14.62
N ASP A 39 -8.59 -2.24 -14.20
CA ASP A 39 -8.95 -2.42 -12.79
C ASP A 39 -8.67 -3.87 -12.35
N LEU A 40 -8.03 -4.01 -11.19
CA LEU A 40 -7.66 -5.30 -10.61
C LEU A 40 -8.02 -5.35 -9.12
N LEU A 41 -8.69 -6.42 -8.71
CA LEU A 41 -8.82 -6.78 -7.30
C LEU A 41 -7.70 -7.76 -6.91
N TYR A 42 -6.80 -7.33 -6.04
CA TYR A 42 -5.86 -8.20 -5.34
C TYR A 42 -6.39 -8.54 -3.95
N HIS A 43 -6.47 -9.81 -3.59
CA HIS A 43 -6.88 -10.18 -2.25
C HIS A 43 -6.14 -11.39 -1.70
N ASP A 44 -5.88 -11.34 -0.39
CA ASP A 44 -5.33 -12.42 0.41
C ASP A 44 -6.34 -12.80 1.50
N MET A 45 -6.97 -13.96 1.33
CA MET A 45 -7.97 -14.44 2.29
C MET A 45 -7.33 -14.91 3.59
N LYS A 46 -6.10 -15.41 3.55
CA LYS A 46 -5.36 -15.86 4.75
C LYS A 46 -4.97 -14.68 5.63
N LYS A 47 -4.48 -13.60 5.02
CA LYS A 47 -4.09 -12.35 5.71
C LYS A 47 -5.25 -11.35 5.84
N LYS A 48 -6.44 -11.68 5.28
CA LYS A 48 -7.71 -10.96 5.44
C LYS A 48 -7.69 -9.52 4.94
N PHE A 49 -6.99 -9.24 3.84
CA PHE A 49 -7.00 -7.93 3.19
C PHE A 49 -7.34 -8.02 1.71
N GLN A 50 -7.75 -6.89 1.16
CA GLN A 50 -8.02 -6.70 -0.27
C GLN A 50 -7.61 -5.31 -0.72
N ILE A 51 -7.09 -5.21 -1.95
CA ILE A 51 -6.66 -3.95 -2.55
C ILE A 51 -7.27 -3.87 -3.95
N TYR A 52 -7.99 -2.79 -4.20
CA TYR A 52 -8.52 -2.47 -5.53
C TYR A 52 -7.56 -1.51 -6.21
N TYR A 53 -6.91 -1.99 -7.26
CA TYR A 53 -6.14 -1.15 -8.15
C TYR A 53 -7.08 -0.61 -9.23
N SER A 54 -7.18 0.71 -9.34
CA SER A 54 -7.93 1.39 -10.40
C SER A 54 -7.16 2.62 -10.87
N PRO A 55 -6.52 2.56 -12.03
CA PRO A 55 -5.68 3.65 -12.53
C PRO A 55 -6.47 4.91 -12.93
N THR A 56 -7.79 4.82 -13.03
CA THR A 56 -8.62 5.92 -13.56
C THR A 56 -9.81 6.28 -12.69
N ASN A 57 -10.23 5.44 -11.74
CA ASN A 57 -11.49 5.64 -11.03
C ASN A 57 -11.50 5.17 -9.56
N CYS A 58 -10.47 5.49 -8.79
CA CYS A 58 -10.43 5.11 -7.38
C CYS A 58 -11.60 5.68 -6.57
N VAL A 59 -12.01 6.91 -6.83
CA VAL A 59 -13.14 7.55 -6.13
C VAL A 59 -14.45 6.80 -6.36
N GLY A 60 -14.76 6.42 -7.59
CA GLY A 60 -15.94 5.63 -7.92
C GLY A 60 -15.91 4.23 -7.31
N ILE A 61 -14.74 3.58 -7.33
CA ILE A 61 -14.53 2.27 -6.68
C ILE A 61 -14.74 2.38 -5.17
N ASN A 62 -14.14 3.38 -4.51
CA ASN A 62 -14.33 3.61 -3.08
C ASN A 62 -15.81 3.76 -2.72
N LYS A 63 -16.54 4.59 -3.46
CA LYS A 63 -17.98 4.79 -3.24
C LYS A 63 -18.74 3.47 -3.37
N MET A 64 -18.55 2.76 -4.47
CA MET A 64 -19.23 1.47 -4.74
C MET A 64 -18.97 0.46 -3.62
N ILE A 65 -17.71 0.33 -3.17
CA ILE A 65 -17.34 -0.64 -2.13
C ILE A 65 -17.94 -0.23 -0.78
N ASN A 66 -17.89 1.05 -0.43
CA ASN A 66 -18.44 1.53 0.84
C ASN A 66 -19.95 1.39 0.89
N ASP A 67 -20.66 1.63 -0.21
CA ASP A 67 -22.10 1.39 -0.33
C ASP A 67 -22.43 -0.10 -0.12
N MET A 68 -21.63 -1.00 -0.74
CA MET A 68 -21.78 -2.44 -0.56
C MET A 68 -21.49 -2.88 0.88
N LEU A 69 -20.41 -2.41 1.50
CA LEU A 69 -20.03 -2.79 2.87
C LEU A 69 -20.95 -2.18 3.93
N THR A 70 -21.62 -1.07 3.61
CA THR A 70 -22.70 -0.51 4.45
C THR A 70 -23.91 -1.42 4.42
N LYS A 71 -24.29 -1.92 3.23
CA LYS A 71 -25.41 -2.83 3.04
C LYS A 71 -25.15 -4.22 3.62
N TYR A 72 -23.88 -4.69 3.57
CA TYR A 72 -23.48 -6.04 4.02
C TYR A 72 -22.32 -5.98 5.04
N PRO A 73 -22.58 -5.58 6.30
CA PRO A 73 -21.53 -5.37 7.32
C PRO A 73 -20.67 -6.59 7.61
N GLY A 74 -21.20 -7.80 7.45
CA GLY A 74 -20.45 -9.06 7.64
C GLY A 74 -19.33 -9.30 6.62
N MET A 75 -19.29 -8.53 5.51
CA MET A 75 -18.26 -8.60 4.49
C MET A 75 -17.08 -7.66 4.73
N ARG A 76 -17.09 -6.92 5.84
CA ARG A 76 -16.03 -5.95 6.17
C ARG A 76 -14.68 -6.64 6.35
N LYS A 77 -13.71 -6.22 5.55
CA LYS A 77 -12.31 -6.63 5.60
C LYS A 77 -11.44 -5.40 5.46
N LEU A 78 -10.15 -5.50 5.79
CA LEU A 78 -9.21 -4.45 5.46
C LEU A 78 -9.20 -4.25 3.94
N CYS A 79 -9.64 -3.08 3.52
CA CYS A 79 -9.81 -2.72 2.11
C CYS A 79 -9.10 -1.41 1.81
N ARG A 80 -8.40 -1.35 0.69
CA ARG A 80 -7.78 -0.14 0.16
C ARG A 80 -7.99 -0.04 -1.33
N THR A 81 -7.93 1.19 -1.83
CA THR A 81 -7.80 1.46 -3.26
C THR A 81 -6.46 2.10 -3.57
N THR A 82 -5.96 1.88 -4.77
CA THR A 82 -4.69 2.42 -5.25
C THR A 82 -4.80 2.81 -6.72
N GLU A 83 -4.14 3.92 -7.10
CA GLU A 83 -4.18 4.51 -8.45
C GLU A 83 -2.96 4.11 -9.29
N SER A 84 -1.88 3.67 -8.65
CA SER A 84 -0.65 3.28 -9.32
C SER A 84 -0.21 1.87 -8.95
N LEU A 85 0.54 1.23 -9.85
CA LEU A 85 1.16 -0.07 -9.58
C LEU A 85 2.14 0.00 -8.41
N ASN A 86 2.83 1.11 -8.24
CA ASN A 86 3.73 1.32 -7.12
C ASN A 86 2.97 1.36 -5.78
N ALA A 87 1.84 2.07 -5.74
CA ALA A 87 0.98 2.10 -4.55
C ALA A 87 0.37 0.72 -4.26
N LEU A 88 -0.03 -0.04 -5.29
CA LEU A 88 -0.49 -1.42 -5.13
C LEU A 88 0.60 -2.30 -4.49
N ARG A 89 1.83 -2.27 -5.03
CA ARG A 89 2.99 -3.00 -4.50
C ARG A 89 3.27 -2.65 -3.04
N GLU A 90 3.29 -1.37 -2.73
CA GLU A 90 3.52 -0.87 -1.38
C GLU A 90 2.47 -1.40 -0.39
N LYS A 91 1.18 -1.32 -0.72
CA LYS A 91 0.11 -1.84 0.14
C LYS A 91 0.20 -3.35 0.32
N ILE A 92 0.56 -4.11 -0.71
CA ILE A 92 0.81 -5.54 -0.59
C ILE A 92 1.93 -5.80 0.43
N TYR A 93 3.09 -5.15 0.31
CA TYR A 93 4.21 -5.32 1.25
C TYR A 93 3.84 -4.94 2.68
N ILE A 94 3.12 -3.83 2.89
CA ILE A 94 2.68 -3.39 4.20
C ILE A 94 1.78 -4.44 4.86
N PHE A 95 0.75 -4.90 4.16
CA PHE A 95 -0.24 -5.81 4.73
C PHE A 95 0.27 -7.25 4.87
N GLU A 96 1.13 -7.69 3.99
CA GLU A 96 1.79 -9.00 4.12
C GLU A 96 2.67 -9.10 5.36
N ASN A 97 3.24 -8.00 5.81
CA ASN A 97 4.02 -7.90 7.04
C ASN A 97 3.15 -7.56 8.27
N GLY A 98 1.85 -7.41 8.12
CA GLY A 98 0.92 -7.12 9.23
C GLY A 98 0.99 -5.67 9.75
N PHE A 99 1.57 -4.75 8.99
CA PHE A 99 1.66 -3.34 9.36
C PHE A 99 0.40 -2.56 8.99
N ASN A 100 0.18 -1.47 9.71
CA ASN A 100 -0.87 -0.50 9.42
C ASN A 100 -0.34 0.55 8.43
N ASP A 101 -1.05 0.75 7.34
CA ASP A 101 -0.61 1.64 6.28
C ASP A 101 -0.64 3.12 6.66
N ILE A 102 -1.48 3.54 7.60
CA ILE A 102 -1.47 4.93 8.10
C ILE A 102 -0.18 5.20 8.89
N VAL A 103 0.28 4.23 9.72
CA VAL A 103 1.55 4.37 10.45
C VAL A 103 2.72 4.45 9.47
N ILE A 104 2.69 3.67 8.39
CA ILE A 104 3.73 3.74 7.36
C ILE A 104 3.69 5.09 6.62
N GLU A 105 2.51 5.63 6.28
CA GLU A 105 2.41 6.97 5.68
C GLU A 105 2.91 8.07 6.62
N LEU A 106 2.64 7.97 7.94
CA LEU A 106 3.21 8.89 8.93
C LEU A 106 4.75 8.79 8.96
N ALA A 107 5.31 7.59 8.93
CA ALA A 107 6.76 7.41 8.88
C ALA A 107 7.36 8.05 7.62
N LYS A 108 6.70 7.92 6.46
CA LYS A 108 7.11 8.59 5.20
C LYS A 108 7.12 10.11 5.34
N LEU A 109 6.09 10.69 5.98
CA LEU A 109 6.06 12.13 6.25
C LEU A 109 7.21 12.56 7.17
N LEU A 110 7.45 11.84 8.26
CA LEU A 110 8.56 12.14 9.16
C LEU A 110 9.90 12.13 8.44
N ILE A 111 10.14 11.15 7.56
CA ILE A 111 11.35 11.11 6.73
C ILE A 111 11.45 12.33 5.81
N LYS A 112 10.34 12.67 5.14
CA LYS A 112 10.28 13.74 4.15
C LYS A 112 10.52 15.12 4.75
N TYR A 113 9.92 15.36 5.92
CA TYR A 113 10.00 16.66 6.61
C TYR A 113 11.15 16.77 7.61
N ASP A 114 11.95 15.72 7.78
CA ASP A 114 13.20 15.83 8.53
C ASP A 114 14.21 16.68 7.74
N LYS A 115 14.57 17.83 8.32
CA LYS A 115 15.49 18.79 7.72
C LYS A 115 16.86 18.19 7.34
N GLN A 116 17.25 17.09 7.97
CA GLN A 116 18.52 16.40 7.68
C GLN A 116 18.46 15.58 6.39
N ASN A 117 17.28 15.22 5.92
CA ASN A 117 17.14 14.29 4.79
C ASN A 117 17.18 14.95 3.41
N SER A 118 16.96 16.26 3.29
CA SER A 118 16.97 17.02 2.03
C SER A 118 16.17 16.35 0.90
N ILE A 119 15.01 15.76 1.23
CA ILE A 119 14.16 15.06 0.24
C ILE A 119 13.26 16.09 -0.45
N PRO A 120 13.25 16.16 -1.78
CA PRO A 120 12.32 17.02 -2.51
C PRO A 120 10.85 16.64 -2.20
N GLU A 121 9.98 17.64 -2.02
CA GLU A 121 8.54 17.41 -1.77
C GLU A 121 7.86 16.57 -2.86
N THR A 122 8.33 16.73 -4.11
CA THR A 122 7.82 16.00 -5.27
C THR A 122 8.29 14.54 -5.32
N CYS A 123 9.25 14.15 -4.45
CA CYS A 123 9.78 12.80 -4.46
C CYS A 123 8.78 11.83 -3.83
N GLU A 124 8.47 10.75 -4.56
CA GLU A 124 7.68 9.64 -4.05
C GLU A 124 8.56 8.74 -3.17
N LEU A 125 8.25 8.69 -1.88
CA LEU A 125 8.87 7.75 -0.94
C LEU A 125 7.96 6.53 -0.79
N ARG A 126 8.49 5.33 -1.00
CA ARG A 126 7.73 4.08 -0.99
C ARG A 126 8.31 3.08 0.00
N PHE A 127 7.46 2.50 0.85
CA PHE A 127 7.83 1.36 1.68
C PHE A 127 8.10 0.13 0.80
N GLU A 128 9.24 -0.51 1.00
CA GLU A 128 9.66 -1.65 0.18
C GLU A 128 9.66 -2.96 0.95
N LYS A 129 10.22 -2.95 2.16
CA LYS A 129 10.31 -4.16 2.98
C LYS A 129 10.58 -3.84 4.44
N PHE A 130 10.33 -4.84 5.28
CA PHE A 130 10.77 -4.92 6.65
C PHE A 130 11.85 -5.98 6.81
N ILE A 131 12.94 -5.65 7.51
CA ILE A 131 14.04 -6.56 7.83
C ILE A 131 14.04 -6.72 9.34
N PRO A 132 13.58 -7.86 9.90
CA PRO A 132 13.64 -8.09 11.34
C PRO A 132 15.09 -8.26 11.80
N THR A 133 15.46 -7.63 12.91
CA THR A 133 16.75 -7.81 13.57
C THR A 133 16.68 -8.71 14.80
N GLU A 134 15.47 -8.92 15.33
CA GLU A 134 15.19 -9.82 16.44
C GLU A 134 14.23 -10.93 16.00
N LYS A 135 14.40 -12.13 16.55
CA LYS A 135 13.59 -13.32 16.19
C LYS A 135 12.09 -13.16 16.48
N ASP A 136 11.75 -12.37 17.49
CA ASP A 136 10.37 -12.09 17.90
C ASP A 136 9.74 -10.90 17.14
N PHE A 137 10.43 -10.35 16.13
CA PHE A 137 10.01 -9.20 15.37
C PHE A 137 9.78 -7.93 16.20
N SER A 138 10.36 -7.85 17.41
CA SER A 138 10.25 -6.68 18.28
C SER A 138 11.06 -5.49 17.77
N LYS A 139 12.13 -5.76 17.02
CA LYS A 139 12.98 -4.76 16.38
C LYS A 139 13.27 -5.13 14.93
N GLY A 140 13.62 -4.11 14.15
CA GLY A 140 13.93 -4.31 12.74
C GLY A 140 14.25 -3.00 12.03
N ILE A 141 14.23 -3.07 10.71
CA ILE A 141 14.50 -1.95 9.83
C ILE A 141 13.40 -1.86 8.79
N PHE A 142 12.73 -0.73 8.72
CA PHE A 142 11.91 -0.36 7.58
C PHE A 142 12.80 0.17 6.45
N VAL A 143 12.66 -0.39 5.28
CA VAL A 143 13.36 0.07 4.08
C VAL A 143 12.37 0.81 3.20
N PHE A 144 12.67 2.07 2.91
CA PHE A 144 11.95 2.90 1.98
C PHE A 144 12.81 3.16 0.75
N ARG A 145 12.19 3.22 -0.42
CA ARG A 145 12.85 3.58 -1.68
C ARG A 145 12.31 4.88 -2.23
N GLN A 146 13.19 5.64 -2.84
CA GLN A 146 12.90 6.89 -3.52
C GLN A 146 13.75 7.02 -4.78
N PHE A 147 13.25 7.78 -5.77
CA PHE A 147 14.01 8.17 -6.94
C PHE A 147 14.34 9.66 -6.84
N ILE A 148 15.63 9.98 -6.79
CA ILE A 148 16.12 11.36 -6.80
C ILE A 148 17.10 11.47 -7.97
N GLU A 149 16.86 12.43 -8.87
CA GLU A 149 17.74 12.70 -10.04
C GLU A 149 18.03 11.44 -10.88
N GLY A 150 17.03 10.57 -11.04
CA GLY A 150 17.17 9.32 -11.79
C GLY A 150 17.89 8.18 -11.07
N GLN A 151 18.32 8.39 -9.81
CA GLN A 151 18.99 7.39 -9.01
C GLN A 151 18.05 6.81 -7.95
N LEU A 152 18.09 5.48 -7.80
CA LEU A 152 17.39 4.78 -6.72
C LEU A 152 18.17 4.93 -5.43
N GLN A 153 17.53 5.47 -4.40
CA GLN A 153 18.08 5.60 -3.07
C GLN A 153 17.24 4.84 -2.06
N GLU A 154 17.90 4.25 -1.06
CA GLU A 154 17.21 3.61 0.07
C GLU A 154 17.32 4.49 1.31
N ARG A 155 16.22 4.55 2.08
CA ARG A 155 16.16 5.15 3.41
C ARG A 155 15.81 4.08 4.42
N LEU A 156 16.61 4.01 5.48
CA LEU A 156 16.49 3.01 6.53
C LEU A 156 15.98 3.67 7.80
N ILE A 157 14.88 3.13 8.36
CA ILE A 157 14.36 3.58 9.64
C ILE A 157 14.35 2.41 10.62
N LEU A 158 14.90 2.64 11.79
CA LEU A 158 14.84 1.67 12.87
C LEU A 158 13.39 1.48 13.32
N PHE A 159 12.94 0.24 13.29
CA PHE A 159 11.65 -0.17 13.80
C PHE A 159 11.82 -0.69 15.23
N ASP A 160 10.96 -0.20 16.11
CA ASP A 160 10.75 -0.71 17.45
C ASP A 160 9.26 -0.92 17.66
N LYS A 161 8.90 -2.14 18.06
CA LYS A 161 7.50 -2.55 18.19
C LYS A 161 6.73 -1.75 19.23
N VAL A 162 7.38 -1.39 20.34
CA VAL A 162 6.73 -0.61 21.40
C VAL A 162 6.34 0.77 20.89
N ASN A 163 7.25 1.44 20.20
CA ASN A 163 6.97 2.73 19.58
C ASN A 163 5.89 2.62 18.51
N TYR A 164 5.95 1.59 17.67
CA TYR A 164 4.95 1.33 16.65
C TYR A 164 3.55 1.12 17.25
N ASP A 165 3.44 0.29 18.28
CA ASP A 165 2.18 0.01 18.97
C ASP A 165 1.61 1.27 19.65
N ASN A 166 2.48 2.12 20.21
CA ASN A 166 2.09 3.41 20.76
C ASN A 166 1.50 4.36 19.70
N TYR A 167 2.12 4.45 18.52
CA TYR A 167 1.56 5.21 17.39
C TYR A 167 0.22 4.64 16.95
N LEU A 168 0.13 3.31 16.82
CA LEU A 168 -1.11 2.64 16.43
C LEU A 168 -2.25 2.89 17.42
N GLN A 169 -1.98 2.92 18.73
CA GLN A 169 -2.99 3.27 19.73
C GLN A 169 -3.43 4.72 19.64
N LYS A 170 -2.51 5.67 19.46
CA LYS A 170 -2.84 7.08 19.23
C LYS A 170 -3.75 7.25 18.01
N LEU A 171 -3.46 6.59 16.90
CA LEU A 171 -4.31 6.63 15.71
C LEU A 171 -5.72 6.09 15.95
N LYS A 172 -5.88 5.04 16.77
CA LYS A 172 -7.19 4.47 17.08
C LYS A 172 -8.06 5.40 17.93
N THR A 173 -7.44 6.25 18.74
CA THR A 173 -8.14 7.19 19.65
C THR A 173 -8.34 8.58 19.03
N ASP A 174 -7.65 8.91 17.96
CA ASP A 174 -7.73 10.21 17.29
C ASP A 174 -8.84 10.21 16.24
N ASP A 175 -9.84 11.07 16.46
CA ASP A 175 -11.01 11.17 15.59
C ASP A 175 -10.70 11.54 14.14
N ARG A 176 -9.58 12.22 13.90
CA ARG A 176 -9.11 12.57 12.54
C ARG A 176 -8.81 11.36 11.69
N PHE A 177 -8.43 10.24 12.32
CA PHE A 177 -8.07 8.98 11.67
C PHE A 177 -9.16 7.92 11.74
N LYS A 178 -10.27 8.20 12.44
CA LYS A 178 -11.45 7.34 12.36
C LYS A 178 -11.92 7.28 10.93
N MET A 179 -11.84 6.10 10.37
CA MET A 179 -12.29 5.87 9.01
C MET A 179 -13.82 5.84 9.01
N SER A 180 -14.44 6.90 8.50
CA SER A 180 -15.88 6.94 8.25
C SER A 180 -16.32 5.94 7.19
N LEU A 181 -15.38 5.49 6.36
CA LEU A 181 -15.56 4.58 5.26
C LEU A 181 -14.71 3.31 5.47
N TYR A 182 -15.16 2.20 4.94
CA TYR A 182 -14.49 0.90 5.10
C TYR A 182 -13.38 0.64 4.09
N CYS A 183 -13.44 1.34 2.96
CA CYS A 183 -12.42 1.30 1.92
C CYS A 183 -12.00 2.73 1.58
N ASP A 184 -10.69 2.99 1.54
CA ASP A 184 -10.16 4.33 1.26
C ASP A 184 -8.81 4.24 0.53
N THR A 185 -8.39 5.36 -0.07
CA THR A 185 -7.08 5.53 -0.70
C THR A 185 -6.13 6.18 0.29
N ILE A 186 -5.49 5.39 1.15
CA ILE A 186 -4.53 5.90 2.14
C ILE A 186 -3.20 6.19 1.45
N ASN A 187 -2.84 7.46 1.38
CA ASN A 187 -1.60 7.98 0.82
C ASN A 187 -1.20 9.30 1.51
N GLU A 188 -0.09 9.90 1.09
CA GLU A 188 0.39 11.16 1.65
C GLU A 188 -0.66 12.27 1.61
N LYS A 189 -1.38 12.44 0.49
CA LYS A 189 -2.44 13.45 0.34
C LYS A 189 -3.55 13.22 1.36
N TRP A 190 -4.04 11.99 1.48
CA TRP A 190 -5.07 11.60 2.44
C TRP A 190 -4.65 11.95 3.88
N LEU A 191 -3.39 11.69 4.22
CA LEU A 191 -2.83 11.96 5.53
C LEU A 191 -2.69 13.46 5.79
N MET A 192 -2.17 14.24 4.83
CA MET A 192 -1.99 15.69 4.94
C MET A 192 -3.33 16.43 5.11
N GLU A 193 -4.41 15.94 4.51
CA GLU A 193 -5.75 16.51 4.68
C GLU A 193 -6.27 16.37 6.11
N ARG A 194 -5.82 15.35 6.86
CA ARG A 194 -6.25 15.07 8.24
C ARG A 194 -5.34 15.66 9.31
N LEU A 195 -4.14 16.06 8.95
CA LEU A 195 -3.19 16.71 9.85
C LEU A 195 -3.34 18.23 9.90
N LYS A 196 -4.15 18.81 8.99
CA LYS A 196 -4.53 20.24 9.03
C LYS A 196 -5.52 20.50 10.13
#